data_1b992df7ff17f8648d1bb7d8d4da79fa
#
_entry.id   1b992df7ff17f8648d1bb7d8d4da79fa
#
_cell.length_a   1.000
_cell.length_b   1.000
_cell.length_c   1.000
_cell.angle_alpha   90.00
_cell.angle_beta   90.00
_cell.angle_gamma   90.00
#
_symmetry.space_group_name_H-M   'P 1'
#
loop_
_entity.id
_entity.type
_entity.pdbx_description
1 polymer ?
#
loop_
_entity_poly.entity_id
_entity_poly.type
_entity_poly.pdbx_seq_one_letter_code
_entity_poly.pdbx_strand_id
1 'polypeptide(L)'
;MKVEKVEIYVESPSDKLAMEALLRPLIDVKLQQGIKIEFIPTKGKNNDRGGDAKKDLLTKIPIKAVNIINNIPNSIVVVIPDLYPKNKGFPHETLPELEQGILQNFQQTLQSKGINDHRFQERFKVFCFKHDLESLILAAESQLSSRIDVTQPQLPKTWTIPVEDQNHDIPPKKIVEEIFKKYGKSYKESVDALIILANARYQEIAKLCPQAFKPFVQFLENL
;
A
#
# COMPACT_ATOMS: atom_id res chain seq x y z
N MET A 1 15.39 -16.71 9.80
CA MET A 1 14.37 -16.47 10.87
C MET A 1 13.06 -17.10 10.41
N LYS A 2 12.35 -17.83 11.28
CA LYS A 2 11.00 -18.34 10.95
C LYS A 2 10.00 -17.18 11.13
N VAL A 3 9.37 -16.73 10.06
CA VAL A 3 8.31 -15.69 10.14
C VAL A 3 6.98 -16.36 10.49
N GLU A 4 6.23 -15.78 11.42
CA GLU A 4 4.90 -16.28 11.83
C GLU A 4 3.81 -15.21 11.68
N LYS A 5 4.20 -13.92 11.70
CA LYS A 5 3.26 -12.81 11.58
C LYS A 5 3.85 -11.67 10.76
N VAL A 6 3.03 -11.09 9.89
CA VAL A 6 3.34 -9.85 9.15
C VAL A 6 2.21 -8.85 9.38
N GLU A 7 2.54 -7.71 9.98
CA GLU A 7 1.63 -6.58 10.13
C GLU A 7 1.93 -5.53 9.07
N ILE A 8 0.98 -5.25 8.19
CA ILE A 8 1.12 -4.32 7.08
C ILE A 8 0.28 -3.09 7.37
N TYR A 9 0.94 -1.97 7.62
CA TYR A 9 0.27 -0.70 7.92
C TYR A 9 0.03 0.09 6.63
N VAL A 10 -1.23 0.49 6.45
CA VAL A 10 -1.73 1.29 5.33
C VAL A 10 -2.43 2.54 5.84
N GLU A 11 -2.69 3.53 4.98
CA GLU A 11 -3.25 4.80 5.42
C GLU A 11 -4.71 4.67 5.84
N SER A 12 -5.55 4.04 5.02
CA SER A 12 -7.00 4.05 5.17
C SER A 12 -7.64 2.66 5.31
N PRO A 13 -8.88 2.57 5.84
CA PRO A 13 -9.67 1.35 5.80
C PRO A 13 -9.99 0.87 4.36
N SER A 14 -10.10 1.78 3.39
CA SER A 14 -10.31 1.44 1.98
C SER A 14 -9.11 0.69 1.42
N ASP A 15 -7.88 1.19 1.68
CA ASP A 15 -6.64 0.53 1.27
C ASP A 15 -6.54 -0.86 1.86
N LYS A 16 -6.83 -0.99 3.17
CA LYS A 16 -6.87 -2.29 3.82
C LYS A 16 -7.77 -3.27 3.08
N LEU A 17 -9.04 -2.91 2.89
CA LEU A 17 -10.03 -3.82 2.31
C LEU A 17 -9.68 -4.21 0.86
N ALA A 18 -9.22 -3.25 0.08
CA ALA A 18 -8.88 -3.46 -1.32
C ALA A 18 -7.60 -4.31 -1.47
N MET A 19 -6.56 -4.04 -0.67
CA MET A 19 -5.32 -4.83 -0.68
C MET A 19 -5.52 -6.25 -0.15
N GLU A 20 -6.30 -6.42 0.92
CA GLU A 20 -6.67 -7.75 1.42
C GLU A 20 -7.44 -8.56 0.37
N ALA A 21 -8.36 -7.93 -0.35
CA ALA A 21 -9.13 -8.58 -1.40
C ALA A 21 -8.25 -9.01 -2.58
N LEU A 22 -7.41 -8.10 -3.08
CA LEU A 22 -6.47 -8.36 -4.18
C LEU A 22 -5.49 -9.51 -3.84
N LEU A 23 -4.95 -9.48 -2.63
CA LEU A 23 -3.90 -10.41 -2.20
C LEU A 23 -4.46 -11.65 -1.46
N ARG A 24 -5.79 -11.81 -1.40
CA ARG A 24 -6.42 -12.94 -0.72
C ARG A 24 -5.82 -14.30 -1.08
N PRO A 25 -5.59 -14.62 -2.38
CA PRO A 25 -5.00 -15.92 -2.74
C PRO A 25 -3.59 -16.13 -2.13
N LEU A 26 -2.77 -15.08 -2.08
CA LEU A 26 -1.43 -15.14 -1.49
C LEU A 26 -1.50 -15.23 0.03
N ILE A 27 -2.37 -14.44 0.67
CA ILE A 27 -2.60 -14.45 2.12
C ILE A 27 -3.02 -15.85 2.58
N ASP A 28 -3.95 -16.49 1.88
CA ASP A 28 -4.45 -17.82 2.22
C ASP A 28 -3.35 -18.89 2.08
N VAL A 29 -2.51 -18.81 1.05
CA VAL A 29 -1.34 -19.70 0.91
C VAL A 29 -0.36 -19.53 2.08
N LYS A 30 -0.05 -18.27 2.44
CA LYS A 30 0.85 -17.99 3.57
C LYS A 30 0.27 -18.43 4.91
N LEU A 31 -1.03 -18.28 5.10
CA LEU A 31 -1.71 -18.79 6.29
C LEU A 31 -1.59 -20.31 6.43
N GLN A 32 -1.72 -21.06 5.33
CA GLN A 32 -1.50 -22.52 5.32
C GLN A 32 -0.04 -22.89 5.66
N GLN A 33 0.91 -22.01 5.38
CA GLN A 33 2.32 -22.15 5.77
C GLN A 33 2.60 -21.70 7.21
N GLY A 34 1.57 -21.27 7.96
CA GLY A 34 1.68 -20.80 9.34
C GLY A 34 2.08 -19.34 9.46
N ILE A 35 2.00 -18.56 8.39
CA ILE A 35 2.32 -17.13 8.37
C ILE A 35 1.03 -16.32 8.29
N LYS A 36 0.72 -15.57 9.35
CA LYS A 36 -0.45 -14.68 9.39
C LYS A 36 -0.08 -13.30 8.82
N ILE A 37 -0.76 -12.87 7.76
CA ILE A 37 -0.61 -11.54 7.17
C ILE A 37 -1.85 -10.71 7.50
N GLU A 38 -1.66 -9.52 8.09
CA GLU A 38 -2.74 -8.61 8.49
C GLU A 38 -2.49 -7.21 7.98
N PHE A 39 -3.46 -6.62 7.26
CA PHE A 39 -3.46 -5.21 6.90
C PHE A 39 -4.12 -4.40 8.02
N ILE A 40 -3.47 -3.33 8.45
CA ILE A 40 -3.88 -2.50 9.59
C ILE A 40 -3.94 -1.03 9.14
N PRO A 41 -5.13 -0.41 9.09
CA PRO A 41 -5.23 1.01 8.73
C PRO A 41 -4.76 1.88 9.90
N THR A 42 -4.10 3.00 9.59
CA THR A 42 -3.65 3.97 10.60
C THR A 42 -4.78 4.87 11.10
N LYS A 43 -5.83 5.07 10.29
CA LYS A 43 -7.04 5.79 10.74
C LYS A 43 -7.72 5.04 11.86
N GLY A 44 -7.80 5.69 13.03
CA GLY A 44 -8.59 5.22 14.16
C GLY A 44 -10.09 5.22 13.86
N LYS A 45 -10.88 4.68 14.83
CA LYS A 45 -12.34 4.54 14.76
C LYS A 45 -13.14 5.86 14.67
N ASN A 46 -12.51 6.99 14.87
CA ASN A 46 -13.13 8.32 14.83
C ASN A 46 -12.74 8.98 13.50
N ASN A 47 -13.71 9.25 12.68
CA ASN A 47 -13.82 9.99 11.42
C ASN A 47 -12.86 11.18 11.18
N ASP A 48 -11.61 11.12 11.60
CA ASP A 48 -10.63 12.18 11.38
C ASP A 48 -10.25 12.22 9.90
N ARG A 49 -10.62 13.32 9.27
CA ARG A 49 -10.44 13.58 7.85
C ARG A 49 -8.96 13.67 7.49
N GLY A 50 -8.49 12.73 6.73
CA GLY A 50 -7.39 12.78 5.75
C GLY A 50 -5.96 13.12 6.21
N GLY A 51 -5.73 14.17 6.96
CA GLY A 51 -4.39 14.71 7.18
C GLY A 51 -3.51 13.98 8.20
N ASP A 52 -4.11 13.44 9.24
CA ASP A 52 -3.39 12.87 10.37
C ASP A 52 -3.01 11.40 10.15
N ALA A 53 -3.80 10.64 9.37
CA ALA A 53 -3.52 9.23 9.12
C ALA A 53 -2.17 9.00 8.44
N LYS A 54 -1.86 9.77 7.41
CA LYS A 54 -0.56 9.71 6.74
C LYS A 54 0.57 10.12 7.67
N LYS A 55 0.44 11.23 8.40
CA LYS A 55 1.43 11.65 9.38
C LYS A 55 1.68 10.55 10.41
N ASP A 56 0.63 9.91 10.92
CA ASP A 56 0.72 8.81 11.87
C ASP A 56 1.42 7.59 11.26
N LEU A 57 1.11 7.24 10.00
CA LEU A 57 1.78 6.18 9.27
C LEU A 57 3.29 6.43 9.17
N LEU A 58 3.71 7.66 8.89
CA LEU A 58 5.11 8.03 8.69
C LEU A 58 5.90 8.20 10.00
N THR A 59 5.25 8.62 11.09
CA THR A 59 5.94 9.00 12.33
C THR A 59 5.65 8.08 13.51
N LYS A 60 4.40 7.65 13.72
CA LYS A 60 4.03 6.82 14.87
C LYS A 60 4.20 5.32 14.62
N ILE A 61 3.95 4.86 13.38
CA ILE A 61 4.09 3.43 13.08
C ILE A 61 5.54 2.96 13.17
N PRO A 62 6.58 3.68 12.71
CA PRO A 62 7.97 3.28 12.95
C PRO A 62 8.31 3.09 14.45
N ILE A 63 7.79 3.97 15.31
CA ILE A 63 7.95 3.85 16.77
C ILE A 63 7.22 2.60 17.31
N LYS A 64 5.99 2.39 16.86
CA LYS A 64 5.18 1.21 17.22
C LYS A 64 5.84 -0.08 16.76
N ALA A 65 6.44 -0.08 15.56
CA ALA A 65 7.12 -1.22 14.98
C ALA A 65 8.25 -1.74 15.89
N VAL A 66 9.03 -0.86 16.50
CA VAL A 66 10.08 -1.27 17.47
C VAL A 66 9.46 -2.07 18.61
N ASN A 67 8.33 -1.63 19.17
CA ASN A 67 7.65 -2.33 20.26
C ASN A 67 7.09 -3.68 19.81
N ILE A 68 6.48 -3.75 18.61
CA ILE A 68 5.93 -5.00 18.07
C ILE A 68 7.06 -6.01 17.87
N ILE A 69 8.13 -5.60 17.20
CA ILE A 69 9.28 -6.44 16.91
C ILE A 69 9.96 -6.94 18.20
N ASN A 70 10.01 -6.10 19.22
CA ASN A 70 10.58 -6.47 20.52
C ASN A 70 9.73 -7.49 21.28
N ASN A 71 8.41 -7.33 21.22
CA ASN A 71 7.49 -8.09 22.06
C ASN A 71 6.91 -9.34 21.38
N ILE A 72 6.94 -9.38 20.05
CA ILE A 72 6.41 -10.50 19.26
C ILE A 72 7.55 -11.11 18.45
N PRO A 73 8.18 -12.18 18.94
CA PRO A 73 9.17 -12.91 18.17
C PRO A 73 8.59 -13.34 16.81
N ASN A 74 9.44 -13.44 15.79
CA ASN A 74 9.04 -13.90 14.47
C ASN A 74 8.02 -13.01 13.73
N SER A 75 7.81 -11.76 14.19
CA SER A 75 6.97 -10.78 13.47
C SER A 75 7.80 -9.89 12.55
N ILE A 76 7.18 -9.50 11.43
CA ILE A 76 7.66 -8.45 10.54
C ILE A 76 6.63 -7.33 10.52
N VAL A 77 7.09 -6.09 10.53
CA VAL A 77 6.24 -4.90 10.35
C VAL A 77 6.55 -4.27 9.00
N VAL A 78 5.53 -4.03 8.23
CA VAL A 78 5.59 -3.40 6.91
C VAL A 78 4.82 -2.10 6.94
N VAL A 79 5.35 -1.06 6.30
CA VAL A 79 4.67 0.23 6.10
C VAL A 79 4.55 0.48 4.60
N ILE A 80 3.33 0.79 4.15
CA ILE A 80 3.05 1.13 2.75
C ILE A 80 2.51 2.56 2.70
N PRO A 81 3.37 3.57 2.59
CA PRO A 81 2.97 4.95 2.34
C PRO A 81 2.90 5.21 0.84
N ASP A 82 2.08 6.17 0.44
CA ASP A 82 2.20 6.83 -0.85
C ASP A 82 3.06 8.11 -0.73
N LEU A 83 3.54 8.66 -1.87
CA LEU A 83 4.35 9.88 -1.87
C LEU A 83 3.49 11.13 -1.58
N TYR A 84 2.25 11.15 -2.05
CA TYR A 84 1.41 12.35 -1.99
C TYR A 84 0.33 12.26 -0.90
N PRO A 85 0.01 13.40 -0.22
CA PRO A 85 0.68 14.69 -0.33
C PRO A 85 2.06 14.66 0.31
N LYS A 86 3.03 15.33 -0.33
CA LYS A 86 4.40 15.46 0.15
C LYS A 86 4.51 16.24 1.46
N ASN A 87 5.67 16.13 2.12
CA ASN A 87 6.02 16.91 3.31
C ASN A 87 5.08 16.72 4.52
N LYS A 88 4.42 15.55 4.59
CA LYS A 88 3.68 15.12 5.78
C LYS A 88 4.60 14.40 6.76
N GLY A 89 4.53 14.80 8.04
CA GLY A 89 5.32 14.18 9.10
C GLY A 89 6.79 14.64 9.15
N PHE A 90 7.45 14.72 8.01
CA PHE A 90 8.81 15.23 7.81
C PHE A 90 8.98 15.70 6.36
N PRO A 91 9.99 16.55 6.04
CA PRO A 91 10.25 16.99 4.68
C PRO A 91 10.64 15.82 3.77
N HIS A 92 10.00 15.72 2.60
CA HIS A 92 10.33 14.76 1.56
C HIS A 92 9.68 15.16 0.23
N GLU A 93 10.42 15.06 -0.86
CA GLU A 93 9.97 15.39 -2.21
C GLU A 93 9.98 14.16 -3.13
N THR A 94 10.73 13.12 -2.76
CA THR A 94 10.96 11.91 -3.55
C THR A 94 10.67 10.64 -2.75
N LEU A 95 10.45 9.52 -3.44
CA LEU A 95 10.26 8.22 -2.80
C LEU A 95 11.46 7.80 -1.93
N PRO A 96 12.73 7.96 -2.37
CA PRO A 96 13.88 7.67 -1.51
C PRO A 96 13.92 8.52 -0.23
N GLU A 97 13.58 9.81 -0.30
CA GLU A 97 13.53 10.67 0.89
C GLU A 97 12.40 10.26 1.84
N LEU A 98 11.24 9.87 1.28
CA LEU A 98 10.12 9.34 2.07
C LEU A 98 10.54 8.08 2.82
N GLU A 99 11.13 7.11 2.12
CA GLU A 99 11.62 5.86 2.70
C GLU A 99 12.68 6.12 3.79
N GLN A 100 13.68 6.96 3.46
CA GLN A 100 14.75 7.31 4.40
C GLN A 100 14.22 7.96 5.68
N GLY A 101 13.25 8.88 5.57
CA GLY A 101 12.66 9.53 6.74
C GLY A 101 11.93 8.53 7.66
N ILE A 102 11.21 7.56 7.10
CA ILE A 102 10.55 6.49 7.87
C ILE A 102 11.60 5.62 8.57
N LEU A 103 12.65 5.20 7.86
CA LEU A 103 13.73 4.39 8.40
C LEU A 103 14.50 5.15 9.49
N GLN A 104 14.72 6.45 9.34
CA GLN A 104 15.33 7.29 10.37
C GLN A 104 14.50 7.32 11.66
N ASN A 105 13.18 7.50 11.57
CA ASN A 105 12.28 7.47 12.73
C ASN A 105 12.37 6.12 13.47
N PHE A 106 12.45 5.02 12.74
CA PHE A 106 12.63 3.69 13.30
C PHE A 106 13.99 3.54 14.00
N GLN A 107 15.08 3.94 13.35
CA GLN A 107 16.44 3.87 13.90
C GLN A 107 16.61 4.74 15.12
N GLN A 108 16.12 5.98 15.13
CA GLN A 108 16.14 6.87 16.29
C GLN A 108 15.42 6.26 17.49
N THR A 109 14.31 5.55 17.24
CA THR A 109 13.57 4.85 18.29
C THR A 109 14.38 3.67 18.86
N LEU A 110 15.07 2.90 18.02
CA LEU A 110 15.98 1.84 18.47
C LEU A 110 17.07 2.43 19.37
N GLN A 111 17.73 3.49 18.91
CA GLN A 111 18.80 4.17 19.66
C GLN A 111 18.30 4.70 21.00
N SER A 112 17.15 5.37 21.04
CA SER A 112 16.57 5.92 22.27
C SER A 112 16.22 4.84 23.31
N LYS A 113 15.98 3.61 22.85
CA LYS A 113 15.70 2.43 23.71
C LYS A 113 16.95 1.60 24.01
N GLY A 114 18.12 1.99 23.51
CA GLY A 114 19.36 1.23 23.69
C GLY A 114 19.36 -0.13 22.99
N ILE A 115 18.52 -0.32 21.98
CA ILE A 115 18.42 -1.56 21.20
C ILE A 115 19.48 -1.53 20.09
N ASN A 116 20.47 -2.41 20.18
CA ASN A 116 21.54 -2.53 19.19
C ASN A 116 21.56 -3.93 18.56
N ASP A 117 20.44 -4.36 18.01
CA ASP A 117 20.26 -5.65 17.35
C ASP A 117 19.86 -5.43 15.88
N HIS A 118 20.77 -5.77 14.94
CA HIS A 118 20.56 -5.61 13.50
C HIS A 118 19.32 -6.37 12.98
N ARG A 119 18.88 -7.44 13.65
CA ARG A 119 17.70 -8.21 13.29
C ARG A 119 16.42 -7.36 13.32
N PHE A 120 16.38 -6.26 14.06
CA PHE A 120 15.26 -5.33 14.04
C PHE A 120 15.10 -4.65 12.66
N GLN A 121 16.22 -4.27 12.03
CA GLN A 121 16.20 -3.65 10.69
C GLN A 121 15.72 -4.64 9.62
N GLU A 122 16.04 -5.92 9.75
CA GLU A 122 15.57 -6.96 8.83
C GLU A 122 14.06 -7.19 8.93
N ARG A 123 13.47 -6.88 10.09
CA ARG A 123 12.06 -7.10 10.41
C ARG A 123 11.16 -5.87 10.22
N PHE A 124 11.74 -4.73 9.87
CA PHE A 124 11.00 -3.53 9.49
C PHE A 124 11.19 -3.25 8.00
N LYS A 125 10.10 -3.21 7.24
CA LYS A 125 10.11 -3.02 5.79
C LYS A 125 9.26 -1.84 5.39
N VAL A 126 9.73 -1.10 4.39
CA VAL A 126 9.02 0.04 3.81
C VAL A 126 8.88 -0.19 2.31
N PHE A 127 7.66 -0.04 1.79
CA PHE A 127 7.37 -0.09 0.36
C PHE A 127 6.63 1.18 -0.02
N CYS A 128 7.35 2.19 -0.49
CA CYS A 128 6.78 3.48 -0.85
C CYS A 128 6.14 3.44 -2.23
N PHE A 129 4.85 3.75 -2.31
CA PHE A 129 4.15 3.91 -3.58
C PHE A 129 4.23 5.38 -4.04
N LYS A 130 4.28 5.62 -5.35
CA LYS A 130 4.27 6.99 -5.88
C LYS A 130 2.90 7.63 -5.74
N HIS A 131 1.87 6.84 -5.99
CA HIS A 131 0.46 7.22 -5.97
C HIS A 131 -0.33 6.26 -5.09
N ASP A 132 -1.55 6.64 -4.82
CA ASP A 132 -2.53 5.87 -4.07
C ASP A 132 -3.00 4.59 -4.79
N LEU A 133 -3.97 3.92 -4.20
CA LEU A 133 -4.53 2.63 -4.64
C LEU A 133 -5.02 2.63 -6.09
N GLU A 134 -5.43 3.78 -6.63
CA GLU A 134 -5.96 3.90 -7.98
C GLU A 134 -4.92 3.57 -9.07
N SER A 135 -3.63 3.58 -8.75
CA SER A 135 -2.60 3.04 -9.65
C SER A 135 -2.84 1.55 -9.95
N LEU A 136 -3.20 0.77 -8.92
CA LEU A 136 -3.51 -0.65 -9.07
C LEU A 136 -4.83 -0.87 -9.83
N ILE A 137 -5.80 0.04 -9.68
CA ILE A 137 -7.08 0.01 -10.42
C ILE A 137 -6.83 0.23 -11.91
N LEU A 138 -5.99 1.19 -12.28
CA LEU A 138 -5.63 1.42 -13.69
C LEU A 138 -4.85 0.23 -14.28
N ALA A 139 -4.05 -0.45 -13.48
CA ALA A 139 -3.39 -1.70 -13.89
C ALA A 139 -4.38 -2.87 -14.04
N ALA A 140 -5.51 -2.85 -13.35
CA ALA A 140 -6.60 -3.83 -13.43
C ALA A 140 -7.62 -3.48 -14.54
N GLU A 141 -7.16 -3.14 -15.73
CA GLU A 141 -7.96 -2.58 -16.84
C GLU A 141 -9.20 -3.41 -17.16
N SER A 142 -9.09 -4.73 -17.19
CA SER A 142 -10.23 -5.63 -17.49
C SER A 142 -11.33 -5.53 -16.43
N GLN A 143 -10.95 -5.49 -15.16
CA GLN A 143 -11.88 -5.40 -14.04
C GLN A 143 -12.48 -4.00 -13.92
N LEU A 144 -11.68 -2.96 -14.21
CA LEU A 144 -12.19 -1.59 -14.32
C LEU A 144 -13.25 -1.48 -15.41
N SER A 145 -12.97 -2.03 -16.60
CA SER A 145 -13.94 -2.06 -17.74
C SER A 145 -15.23 -2.77 -17.35
N SER A 146 -15.12 -3.95 -16.72
CA SER A 146 -16.27 -4.70 -16.25
C SER A 146 -17.09 -3.93 -15.20
N ARG A 147 -16.43 -3.19 -14.31
CA ARG A 147 -17.10 -2.39 -13.28
C ARG A 147 -17.93 -1.24 -13.82
N ILE A 148 -17.53 -0.67 -14.95
CA ILE A 148 -18.25 0.40 -15.62
C ILE A 148 -19.15 -0.08 -16.76
N ASP A 149 -19.27 -1.39 -16.96
CA ASP A 149 -20.11 -2.05 -17.99
C ASP A 149 -19.71 -1.69 -19.43
N VAL A 150 -18.40 -1.61 -19.71
CA VAL A 150 -17.88 -1.37 -21.06
C VAL A 150 -16.91 -2.46 -21.47
N THR A 151 -16.74 -2.61 -22.80
CA THR A 151 -15.69 -3.51 -23.31
C THR A 151 -14.32 -2.84 -23.21
N GLN A 152 -13.30 -3.63 -22.97
CA GLN A 152 -11.92 -3.15 -22.79
C GLN A 152 -11.41 -2.24 -23.92
N PRO A 153 -11.68 -2.52 -25.22
CA PRO A 153 -11.27 -1.61 -26.30
C PRO A 153 -11.90 -0.22 -26.26
N GLN A 154 -13.00 -0.05 -25.53
CA GLN A 154 -13.70 1.25 -25.40
C GLN A 154 -13.14 2.08 -24.22
N LEU A 155 -12.34 1.46 -23.35
CA LEU A 155 -11.75 2.16 -22.22
C LEU A 155 -10.72 3.20 -22.72
N PRO A 156 -10.85 4.49 -22.36
CA PRO A 156 -9.86 5.48 -22.75
C PRO A 156 -8.54 5.21 -22.03
N LYS A 157 -7.51 4.84 -22.76
CA LYS A 157 -6.16 4.66 -22.24
C LYS A 157 -5.42 6.00 -22.19
N THR A 158 -5.67 6.77 -21.15
CA THR A 158 -5.09 8.10 -20.96
C THR A 158 -3.96 8.13 -19.92
N TRP A 159 -3.58 6.97 -19.40
CA TRP A 159 -2.53 6.85 -18.40
C TRP A 159 -1.24 6.25 -18.95
N THR A 160 -0.15 6.50 -18.25
CA THR A 160 1.19 6.02 -18.58
C THR A 160 1.35 4.53 -18.24
N ILE A 161 2.21 3.82 -18.94
CA ILE A 161 2.64 2.46 -18.61
C ILE A 161 4.19 2.46 -18.48
N PRO A 162 4.75 2.02 -17.36
CA PRO A 162 4.08 1.53 -16.13
C PRO A 162 3.18 2.59 -15.47
N VAL A 163 2.10 2.14 -14.82
CA VAL A 163 1.13 3.06 -14.19
C VAL A 163 1.77 3.91 -13.08
N GLU A 164 2.80 3.36 -12.44
CA GLU A 164 3.57 4.05 -11.40
C GLU A 164 4.34 5.28 -11.92
N ASP A 165 4.56 5.40 -13.23
CA ASP A 165 5.20 6.58 -13.85
C ASP A 165 4.20 7.72 -14.12
N GLN A 166 2.91 7.52 -13.87
CA GLN A 166 1.88 8.54 -14.08
C GLN A 166 2.27 9.87 -13.43
N ASN A 167 2.04 10.99 -14.17
CA ASN A 167 2.30 12.32 -13.65
C ASN A 167 1.28 12.69 -12.57
N HIS A 168 1.73 13.33 -11.51
CA HIS A 168 0.89 13.80 -10.42
C HIS A 168 -0.05 14.95 -10.81
N ASP A 169 0.24 15.69 -11.87
CA ASP A 169 -0.68 16.72 -12.39
C ASP A 169 -2.02 16.13 -12.82
N ILE A 170 -1.98 14.88 -13.28
CA ILE A 170 -3.17 14.06 -13.57
C ILE A 170 -3.00 12.73 -12.83
N PRO A 171 -3.26 12.69 -11.51
CA PRO A 171 -3.01 11.51 -10.71
C PRO A 171 -3.96 10.36 -11.06
N PRO A 172 -3.59 9.11 -10.77
CA PRO A 172 -4.41 7.92 -11.06
C PRO A 172 -5.86 8.06 -10.59
N LYS A 173 -6.09 8.59 -9.40
CA LYS A 173 -7.43 8.81 -8.85
C LYS A 173 -8.29 9.68 -9.75
N LYS A 174 -7.75 10.80 -10.24
CA LYS A 174 -8.46 11.69 -11.16
C LYS A 174 -8.82 10.97 -12.47
N ILE A 175 -7.90 10.16 -13.00
CA ILE A 175 -8.16 9.38 -14.22
C ILE A 175 -9.30 8.39 -13.99
N VAL A 176 -9.30 7.65 -12.87
CA VAL A 176 -10.37 6.71 -12.52
C VAL A 176 -11.71 7.45 -12.38
N GLU A 177 -11.75 8.58 -11.68
CA GLU A 177 -12.94 9.41 -11.54
C GLU A 177 -13.48 9.90 -12.90
N GLU A 178 -12.61 10.35 -13.78
CA GLU A 178 -12.98 10.80 -15.14
C GLU A 178 -13.51 9.65 -16.01
N ILE A 179 -12.91 8.46 -15.89
CA ILE A 179 -13.41 7.25 -16.55
C ILE A 179 -14.84 6.94 -16.08
N PHE A 180 -15.08 6.85 -14.78
CA PHE A 180 -16.42 6.60 -14.25
C PHE A 180 -17.42 7.64 -14.72
N LYS A 181 -17.06 8.93 -14.64
CA LYS A 181 -17.90 10.05 -15.09
C LYS A 181 -18.24 9.97 -16.57
N LYS A 182 -17.30 9.60 -17.43
CA LYS A 182 -17.52 9.45 -18.88
C LYS A 182 -18.63 8.44 -19.18
N TYR A 183 -18.78 7.41 -18.35
CA TYR A 183 -19.82 6.38 -18.50
C TYR A 183 -21.01 6.59 -17.57
N GLY A 184 -21.23 7.83 -17.10
CA GLY A 184 -22.41 8.21 -16.32
C GLY A 184 -22.42 7.66 -14.89
N LYS A 185 -21.27 7.21 -14.38
CA LYS A 185 -21.11 6.65 -13.04
C LYS A 185 -20.29 7.59 -12.14
N SER A 186 -20.37 7.38 -10.84
CA SER A 186 -19.53 8.07 -9.84
C SER A 186 -18.64 7.05 -9.14
N TYR A 187 -17.34 7.28 -9.16
CA TYR A 187 -16.38 6.45 -8.46
C TYR A 187 -16.51 6.62 -6.94
N LYS A 188 -16.61 5.50 -6.23
CA LYS A 188 -16.64 5.43 -4.77
C LYS A 188 -15.51 4.52 -4.31
N GLU A 189 -14.40 5.10 -3.88
CA GLU A 189 -13.17 4.39 -3.49
C GLU A 189 -13.45 3.20 -2.56
N SER A 190 -14.22 3.41 -1.48
CA SER A 190 -14.53 2.37 -0.49
C SER A 190 -15.34 1.18 -1.02
N VAL A 191 -15.94 1.31 -2.22
CA VAL A 191 -16.78 0.28 -2.84
C VAL A 191 -16.13 -0.21 -4.14
N ASP A 192 -15.80 0.72 -5.04
CA ASP A 192 -15.38 0.36 -6.39
C ASP A 192 -13.97 -0.21 -6.41
N ALA A 193 -13.04 0.34 -5.59
CA ALA A 193 -11.70 -0.19 -5.48
C ALA A 193 -11.72 -1.63 -4.97
N LEU A 194 -12.50 -1.90 -3.92
CA LEU A 194 -12.66 -3.26 -3.39
C LEU A 194 -13.18 -4.23 -4.46
N ILE A 195 -14.25 -3.85 -5.19
CA ILE A 195 -14.87 -4.74 -6.20
C ILE A 195 -13.91 -4.99 -7.36
N ILE A 196 -13.22 -3.95 -7.86
CA ILE A 196 -12.29 -4.07 -8.98
C ILE A 196 -11.12 -4.97 -8.58
N LEU A 197 -10.48 -4.71 -7.45
CA LEU A 197 -9.28 -5.40 -7.03
C LEU A 197 -9.56 -6.82 -6.51
N ALA A 198 -10.73 -7.09 -5.93
CA ALA A 198 -11.15 -8.44 -5.55
C ALA A 198 -11.28 -9.40 -6.74
N ASN A 199 -11.56 -8.88 -7.92
CA ASN A 199 -11.69 -9.66 -9.16
C ASN A 199 -10.40 -9.64 -10.01
N ALA A 200 -9.35 -8.94 -9.57
CA ALA A 200 -8.10 -8.82 -10.30
C ALA A 200 -7.09 -9.90 -9.87
N ARG A 201 -6.13 -10.17 -10.75
CA ARG A 201 -5.01 -11.06 -10.44
C ARG A 201 -3.80 -10.21 -10.05
N TYR A 202 -3.36 -10.32 -8.81
CA TYR A 202 -2.24 -9.53 -8.29
C TYR A 202 -0.96 -9.70 -9.12
N GLN A 203 -0.72 -10.90 -9.71
CA GLN A 203 0.43 -11.16 -10.55
C GLN A 203 0.41 -10.34 -11.85
N GLU A 204 -0.78 -10.09 -12.42
CA GLU A 204 -0.91 -9.26 -13.62
C GLU A 204 -0.69 -7.78 -13.28
N ILE A 205 -1.25 -7.31 -12.16
CA ILE A 205 -0.99 -5.95 -11.66
C ILE A 205 0.50 -5.75 -11.37
N ALA A 206 1.16 -6.72 -10.75
CA ALA A 206 2.59 -6.63 -10.44
C ALA A 206 3.47 -6.49 -11.69
N LYS A 207 3.06 -7.02 -12.85
CA LYS A 207 3.78 -6.81 -14.13
C LYS A 207 3.68 -5.36 -14.61
N LEU A 208 2.56 -4.70 -14.36
CA LEU A 208 2.28 -3.32 -14.79
C LEU A 208 2.70 -2.28 -13.75
N CYS A 209 2.99 -2.72 -12.53
CA CYS A 209 3.47 -1.90 -11.42
C CYS A 209 4.82 -2.44 -10.88
N PRO A 210 5.91 -2.34 -11.66
CA PRO A 210 7.19 -2.98 -11.36
C PRO A 210 8.02 -2.27 -10.29
N GLN A 211 7.71 -1.01 -9.95
CA GLN A 211 8.59 -0.16 -9.11
C GLN A 211 8.32 -0.37 -7.60
N ALA A 212 7.06 -0.44 -7.19
CA ALA A 212 6.67 -0.56 -5.79
C ALA A 212 5.82 -1.80 -5.50
N PHE A 213 4.74 -2.01 -6.26
CA PHE A 213 3.83 -3.13 -5.99
C PHE A 213 4.48 -4.49 -6.25
N LYS A 214 5.22 -4.65 -7.35
CA LYS A 214 5.92 -5.92 -7.64
C LYS A 214 6.95 -6.29 -6.56
N PRO A 215 7.87 -5.40 -6.12
CA PRO A 215 8.77 -5.70 -5.00
C PRO A 215 8.04 -6.07 -3.72
N PHE A 216 6.93 -5.41 -3.40
CA PHE A 216 6.10 -5.75 -2.25
C PHE A 216 5.49 -7.16 -2.37
N VAL A 217 4.93 -7.51 -3.52
CA VAL A 217 4.39 -8.86 -3.77
C VAL A 217 5.50 -9.90 -3.66
N GLN A 218 6.66 -9.69 -4.30
CA GLN A 218 7.80 -10.58 -4.21
C GLN A 218 8.30 -10.77 -2.77
N PHE A 219 8.29 -9.72 -1.97
CA PHE A 219 8.60 -9.84 -0.54
C PHE A 219 7.62 -10.79 0.15
N LEU A 220 6.32 -10.66 -0.09
CA LEU A 220 5.30 -11.55 0.52
C LEU A 220 5.42 -13.00 0.00
N GLU A 221 5.71 -13.19 -1.28
CA GLU A 221 5.90 -14.52 -1.88
C GLU A 221 7.11 -15.26 -1.28
N ASN A 222 8.15 -14.53 -0.88
CA ASN A 222 9.40 -15.08 -0.35
C ASN A 222 9.44 -15.22 1.20
N LEU A 223 8.35 -14.98 1.89
CA LEU A 223 8.23 -15.18 3.35
C LEU A 223 8.38 -16.65 3.76
#